data_f2fa69d3d25dccf4116a44ecd2649fa0
#
_entry.id   f2fa69d3d25dccf4116a44ecd2649fa0
#
_cell.length_a   1.000
_cell.length_b   1.000
_cell.length_c   1.000
_cell.angle_alpha   90.00
_cell.angle_beta   90.00
_cell.angle_gamma   90.00
#
_symmetry.space_group_name_H-M   'P 1'
#
loop_
_entity.id
_entity.type
_entity.pdbx_description
1 polymer ?
#
loop_
_entity_poly.entity_id
_entity_poly.type
_entity_poly.pdbx_seq_one_letter_code
_entity_poly.pdbx_strand_id
1 'polypeptide(L)'
;TVARMIVGLETVTSGTVTVNGQDRSQAARHLRDRRTRAREVQYVFQDPYSSLNGRQRIGDVIQSNLRLHAEDRPGRTELQRRAQEVLDAVGLPKRFIDRLPRELSGGQRQRVAIARALAADPKVVVLDEAVAALDVSIQAQILNLLSDIKAERKVSYLFISHDLAVVNQISDRMIVMENGQVVDQGDTATLLAHPTHPYTRALRAAVPGPGWKPRGR
;
A
#
# COMPACT_ATOMS: atom_id res chain seq x y z
N THR A 1 -6.71 -11.11 4.65
CA THR A 1 -8.19 -11.25 4.46
C THR A 1 -8.90 -9.90 4.60
N VAL A 2 -8.82 -9.15 5.72
CA VAL A 2 -9.52 -7.86 5.93
C VAL A 2 -9.22 -6.85 4.82
N ALA A 3 -7.95 -6.66 4.47
CA ALA A 3 -7.54 -5.78 3.38
C ALA A 3 -8.21 -6.12 2.04
N ARG A 4 -8.33 -7.42 1.74
CA ARG A 4 -9.00 -7.91 0.52
C ARG A 4 -10.51 -7.67 0.52
N MET A 5 -11.15 -7.69 1.71
CA MET A 5 -12.55 -7.30 1.86
C MET A 5 -12.75 -5.80 1.59
N ILE A 6 -11.85 -4.95 2.09
CA ILE A 6 -11.92 -3.49 1.89
C ILE A 6 -11.88 -3.10 0.41
N VAL A 7 -11.05 -3.78 -0.39
CA VAL A 7 -10.96 -3.55 -1.84
C VAL A 7 -11.99 -4.35 -2.66
N GLY A 8 -12.81 -5.19 -2.00
CA GLY A 8 -13.85 -5.97 -2.66
C GLY A 8 -13.36 -7.22 -3.41
N LEU A 9 -12.17 -7.73 -3.06
CA LEU A 9 -11.62 -9.00 -3.57
C LEU A 9 -12.13 -10.21 -2.79
N GLU A 10 -12.67 -9.99 -1.59
CA GLU A 10 -13.29 -11.00 -0.74
C GLU A 10 -14.63 -10.49 -0.24
N THR A 11 -15.56 -11.41 0.01
CA THR A 11 -16.88 -11.07 0.55
C THR A 11 -16.86 -10.96 2.06
N VAL A 12 -17.64 -10.03 2.59
CA VAL A 12 -17.85 -9.86 4.04
C VAL A 12 -18.92 -10.86 4.49
N THR A 13 -18.59 -11.72 5.44
CA THR A 13 -19.54 -12.73 5.99
C THR A 13 -20.54 -12.09 6.93
N SER A 14 -20.09 -11.15 7.78
CA SER A 14 -20.93 -10.40 8.72
C SER A 14 -20.30 -9.06 9.05
N GLY A 15 -21.10 -8.11 9.53
CA GLY A 15 -20.66 -6.75 9.81
C GLY A 15 -20.66 -5.87 8.57
N THR A 16 -20.07 -4.68 8.68
CA THR A 16 -20.05 -3.66 7.61
C THR A 16 -18.66 -3.14 7.32
N VAL A 17 -18.38 -2.87 6.05
CA VAL A 17 -17.18 -2.18 5.58
C VAL A 17 -17.62 -0.85 4.97
N THR A 18 -17.21 0.26 5.57
CA THR A 18 -17.55 1.61 5.10
C THR A 18 -16.29 2.32 4.61
N VAL A 19 -16.35 2.88 3.38
CA VAL A 19 -15.29 3.69 2.81
C VAL A 19 -15.91 5.01 2.33
N ASN A 20 -15.38 6.13 2.79
CA ASN A 20 -15.92 7.47 2.50
C ASN A 20 -17.44 7.58 2.80
N GLY A 21 -17.91 6.98 3.89
CA GLY A 21 -19.33 6.99 4.29
C GLY A 21 -20.23 6.05 3.46
N GLN A 22 -19.69 5.33 2.48
CA GLN A 22 -20.44 4.38 1.66
C GLN A 22 -20.22 2.94 2.13
N ASP A 23 -21.30 2.20 2.34
CA ASP A 23 -21.24 0.78 2.64
C ASP A 23 -20.73 -0.01 1.42
N ARG A 24 -19.70 -0.83 1.66
CA ARG A 24 -19.06 -1.68 0.65
C ARG A 24 -19.08 -3.17 1.01
N SER A 25 -19.87 -3.55 1.99
CA SER A 25 -20.00 -4.94 2.47
C SER A 25 -20.50 -5.88 1.38
N GLN A 26 -21.29 -5.36 0.44
CA GLN A 26 -21.78 -6.08 -0.73
C GLN A 26 -20.85 -5.91 -1.93
N ALA A 27 -20.69 -6.97 -2.72
CA ALA A 27 -19.97 -6.89 -3.99
C ALA A 27 -20.62 -5.87 -4.93
N ALA A 28 -19.80 -5.11 -5.65
CA ALA A 28 -20.31 -4.14 -6.63
C ALA A 28 -21.03 -4.86 -7.78
N ARG A 29 -22.30 -4.53 -7.98
CA ARG A 29 -23.16 -5.19 -8.97
C ARG A 29 -22.91 -4.72 -10.40
N HIS A 30 -22.56 -3.43 -10.57
CA HIS A 30 -22.38 -2.80 -11.87
C HIS A 30 -20.93 -2.44 -12.14
N LEU A 31 -20.53 -2.42 -13.41
CA LEU A 31 -19.15 -2.05 -13.83
C LEU A 31 -18.80 -0.61 -13.39
N ARG A 32 -19.75 0.30 -13.38
CA ARG A 32 -19.55 1.67 -12.91
C ARG A 32 -19.15 1.69 -11.43
N ASP A 33 -19.87 0.96 -10.58
CA ASP A 33 -19.58 0.87 -9.14
C ASP A 33 -18.21 0.23 -8.88
N ARG A 34 -17.87 -0.83 -9.66
CA ARG A 34 -16.54 -1.44 -9.58
C ARG A 34 -15.43 -0.45 -9.90
N ARG A 35 -15.59 0.35 -10.95
CA ARG A 35 -14.61 1.38 -11.33
C ARG A 35 -14.48 2.48 -10.27
N THR A 36 -15.60 2.97 -9.74
CA THR A 36 -15.61 3.98 -8.66
C THR A 36 -14.90 3.44 -7.42
N ARG A 37 -15.24 2.22 -6.96
CA ARG A 37 -14.61 1.58 -5.80
C ARG A 37 -13.12 1.36 -6.03
N ALA A 38 -12.73 0.86 -7.21
CA ALA A 38 -11.33 0.63 -7.56
C ALA A 38 -10.54 1.93 -7.69
N ARG A 39 -11.16 3.06 -8.09
CA ARG A 39 -10.52 4.36 -8.10
C ARG A 39 -10.26 4.87 -6.68
N GLU A 40 -11.22 4.74 -5.78
CA GLU A 40 -11.11 5.28 -4.42
C GLU A 40 -10.13 4.53 -3.53
N VAL A 41 -10.07 3.19 -3.68
CA VAL A 41 -9.18 2.35 -2.89
C VAL A 41 -8.31 1.51 -3.82
N GLN A 42 -7.02 1.70 -3.73
CA GLN A 42 -6.02 0.93 -4.47
C GLN A 42 -5.27 -0.03 -3.55
N TYR A 43 -4.70 -1.07 -4.13
CA TYR A 43 -4.01 -2.12 -3.40
C TYR A 43 -2.59 -2.35 -3.96
N VAL A 44 -1.62 -2.33 -3.08
CA VAL A 44 -0.24 -2.72 -3.36
C VAL A 44 0.02 -4.06 -2.67
N PHE A 45 0.27 -5.09 -3.47
CA PHE A 45 0.49 -6.46 -2.99
C PHE A 45 1.88 -6.66 -2.42
N GLN A 46 2.00 -7.65 -1.54
CA GLN A 46 3.25 -8.08 -0.91
C GLN A 46 4.35 -8.42 -1.92
N ASP A 47 3.99 -9.10 -3.01
CA ASP A 47 4.92 -9.46 -4.07
C ASP A 47 4.71 -8.59 -5.33
N PRO A 48 5.59 -7.63 -5.58
CA PRO A 48 5.52 -6.80 -6.78
C PRO A 48 5.78 -7.60 -8.07
N TYR A 49 6.46 -8.76 -8.00
CA TYR A 49 6.71 -9.60 -9.17
C TYR A 49 5.43 -10.19 -9.75
N SER A 50 4.58 -10.74 -8.87
CA SER A 50 3.31 -11.34 -9.29
C SER A 50 2.28 -10.28 -9.72
N SER A 51 2.46 -9.03 -9.27
CA SER A 51 1.53 -7.94 -9.53
C SER A 51 1.77 -7.21 -10.86
N LEU A 52 2.94 -7.37 -11.47
CA LEU A 52 3.34 -6.71 -12.72
C LEU A 52 3.47 -7.73 -13.86
N ASN A 53 2.84 -7.46 -15.00
CA ASN A 53 3.04 -8.29 -16.19
C ASN A 53 4.46 -8.06 -16.74
N GLY A 54 5.33 -9.06 -16.61
CA GLY A 54 6.72 -9.00 -17.02
C GLY A 54 6.96 -8.73 -18.51
N ARG A 55 5.91 -8.80 -19.36
CA ARG A 55 5.96 -8.54 -20.81
C ARG A 55 5.48 -7.14 -21.19
N GLN A 56 4.93 -6.37 -20.26
CA GLN A 56 4.49 -5.00 -20.49
C GLN A 56 5.56 -4.01 -20.04
N ARG A 57 5.79 -2.96 -20.81
CA ARG A 57 6.65 -1.84 -20.39
C ARG A 57 6.03 -1.09 -19.23
N ILE A 58 6.85 -0.49 -18.40
CA ILE A 58 6.38 0.26 -17.21
C ILE A 58 5.43 1.38 -17.62
N GLY A 59 5.76 2.13 -18.67
CA GLY A 59 4.89 3.18 -19.22
C GLY A 59 3.51 2.66 -19.62
N ASP A 60 3.43 1.47 -20.24
CA ASP A 60 2.16 0.88 -20.65
C ASP A 60 1.32 0.46 -19.44
N VAL A 61 1.96 -0.09 -18.39
CA VAL A 61 1.28 -0.45 -17.13
C VAL A 61 0.65 0.79 -16.49
N ILE A 62 1.39 1.88 -16.36
CA ILE A 62 0.90 3.13 -15.76
C ILE A 62 -0.17 3.78 -16.64
N GLN A 63 0.04 3.90 -17.96
CA GLN A 63 -0.92 4.48 -18.90
C GLN A 63 -2.23 3.68 -18.95
N SER A 64 -2.18 2.35 -18.87
CA SER A 64 -3.37 1.51 -18.83
C SER A 64 -4.20 1.79 -17.58
N ASN A 65 -3.56 1.98 -16.44
CA ASN A 65 -4.23 2.31 -15.19
C ASN A 65 -4.81 3.75 -15.22
N LEU A 66 -4.05 4.73 -15.69
CA LEU A 66 -4.54 6.10 -15.93
C LEU A 66 -5.78 6.09 -16.84
N ARG A 67 -5.74 5.38 -17.97
CA ARG A 67 -6.87 5.29 -18.91
C ARG A 67 -8.12 4.64 -18.29
N LEU A 68 -7.91 3.63 -17.45
CA LEU A 68 -9.01 2.92 -16.79
C LEU A 68 -9.77 3.82 -15.81
N HIS A 69 -9.05 4.70 -15.10
CA HIS A 69 -9.58 5.52 -14.02
C HIS A 69 -9.82 6.99 -14.39
N ALA A 70 -9.32 7.46 -15.54
CA ALA A 70 -9.54 8.82 -16.01
C ALA A 70 -11.01 9.05 -16.40
N GLU A 71 -11.57 10.20 -15.98
CA GLU A 71 -12.91 10.65 -16.38
C GLU A 71 -12.88 11.38 -17.73
N ASP A 72 -11.77 12.07 -18.02
CA ASP A 72 -11.58 12.98 -19.15
C ASP A 72 -11.12 12.28 -20.45
N ARG A 73 -10.97 10.96 -20.46
CA ARG A 73 -10.52 10.16 -21.62
C ARG A 73 -9.29 10.77 -22.30
N PRO A 74 -8.16 10.90 -21.60
CA PRO A 74 -6.99 11.60 -22.09
C PRO A 74 -6.41 10.96 -23.37
N GLY A 75 -5.93 11.78 -24.29
CA GLY A 75 -5.23 11.33 -25.49
C GLY A 75 -3.85 10.76 -25.17
N ARG A 76 -3.18 10.18 -26.20
CA ARG A 76 -1.90 9.49 -26.04
C ARG A 76 -0.81 10.34 -25.41
N THR A 77 -0.64 11.58 -25.88
CA THR A 77 0.38 12.52 -25.37
C THR A 77 0.15 12.86 -23.91
N GLU A 78 -1.10 13.11 -23.52
CA GLU A 78 -1.48 13.42 -22.16
C GLU A 78 -1.28 12.21 -21.22
N LEU A 79 -1.60 11.01 -21.67
CA LEU A 79 -1.31 9.78 -20.93
C LEU A 79 0.20 9.58 -20.69
N GLN A 80 1.02 9.89 -21.70
CA GLN A 80 2.47 9.82 -21.54
C GLN A 80 3.00 10.84 -20.54
N ARG A 81 2.49 12.09 -20.59
CA ARG A 81 2.85 13.14 -19.64
C ARG A 81 2.46 12.73 -18.20
N ARG A 82 1.20 12.33 -17.98
CA ARG A 82 0.71 11.88 -16.66
C ARG A 82 1.46 10.65 -16.14
N ALA A 83 1.79 9.70 -17.03
CA ALA A 83 2.58 8.53 -16.65
C ALA A 83 3.97 8.92 -16.17
N GLN A 84 4.59 9.91 -16.81
CA GLN A 84 5.88 10.42 -16.36
C GLN A 84 5.78 11.09 -14.99
N GLU A 85 4.77 11.93 -14.77
CA GLU A 85 4.54 12.60 -13.47
C GLU A 85 4.34 11.62 -12.33
N VAL A 86 3.61 10.53 -12.59
CA VAL A 86 3.42 9.46 -11.59
C VAL A 86 4.72 8.72 -11.31
N LEU A 87 5.55 8.46 -12.32
CA LEU A 87 6.87 7.83 -12.14
C LEU A 87 7.85 8.77 -11.41
N ASP A 88 7.85 10.06 -11.73
CA ASP A 88 8.68 11.06 -11.05
C ASP A 88 8.30 11.16 -9.57
N ALA A 89 7.00 11.12 -9.24
CA ALA A 89 6.51 11.13 -7.85
C ALA A 89 7.00 9.94 -7.02
N VAL A 90 7.37 8.82 -7.64
CA VAL A 90 7.99 7.68 -6.94
C VAL A 90 9.51 7.61 -7.12
N GLY A 91 10.13 8.69 -7.62
CA GLY A 91 11.58 8.78 -7.81
C GLY A 91 12.13 7.88 -8.93
N LEU A 92 11.32 7.57 -9.94
CA LEU A 92 11.73 6.82 -11.13
C LEU A 92 11.82 7.75 -12.33
N PRO A 93 13.04 8.12 -12.79
CA PRO A 93 13.23 9.04 -13.91
C PRO A 93 12.73 8.46 -15.24
N LYS A 94 12.55 9.35 -16.25
CA LYS A 94 11.95 9.07 -17.56
C LYS A 94 12.48 7.81 -18.26
N ARG A 95 13.76 7.46 -18.09
CA ARG A 95 14.36 6.27 -18.71
C ARG A 95 13.70 4.94 -18.31
N PHE A 96 12.89 4.94 -17.21
CA PHE A 96 12.18 3.74 -16.76
C PHE A 96 10.89 3.48 -17.54
N ILE A 97 10.36 4.45 -18.27
CA ILE A 97 9.07 4.33 -18.97
C ILE A 97 9.06 3.19 -20.00
N ASP A 98 10.22 2.97 -20.69
CA ASP A 98 10.38 1.94 -21.71
C ASP A 98 10.93 0.62 -21.18
N ARG A 99 11.29 0.54 -19.88
CA ARG A 99 11.83 -0.67 -19.27
C ARG A 99 10.73 -1.72 -19.03
N LEU A 100 11.18 -2.98 -19.00
CA LEU A 100 10.34 -4.11 -18.58
C LEU A 100 10.53 -4.36 -17.07
N PRO A 101 9.53 -4.89 -16.37
CA PRO A 101 9.63 -5.20 -14.93
C PRO A 101 10.83 -6.09 -14.56
N ARG A 102 11.21 -7.04 -15.44
CA ARG A 102 12.37 -7.92 -15.24
C ARG A 102 13.72 -7.21 -15.21
N GLU A 103 13.79 -6.00 -15.75
CA GLU A 103 15.03 -5.19 -15.81
C GLU A 103 15.21 -4.32 -14.56
N LEU A 104 14.29 -4.39 -13.60
CA LEU A 104 14.23 -3.56 -12.41
C LEU A 104 14.72 -4.33 -11.18
N SER A 105 15.34 -3.62 -10.23
CA SER A 105 15.58 -4.15 -8.88
C SER A 105 14.27 -4.32 -8.09
N GLY A 106 14.30 -5.05 -6.96
CA GLY A 106 13.14 -5.22 -6.09
C GLY A 106 12.52 -3.89 -5.65
N GLY A 107 13.33 -2.96 -5.15
CA GLY A 107 12.86 -1.63 -4.74
C GLY A 107 12.31 -0.79 -5.90
N GLN A 108 12.89 -0.89 -7.10
CA GLN A 108 12.36 -0.22 -8.29
C GLN A 108 10.99 -0.80 -8.70
N ARG A 109 10.81 -2.12 -8.65
CA ARG A 109 9.51 -2.76 -8.90
C ARG A 109 8.48 -2.33 -7.88
N GLN A 110 8.86 -2.22 -6.61
CA GLN A 110 7.98 -1.73 -5.56
C GLN A 110 7.53 -0.30 -5.83
N ARG A 111 8.45 0.58 -6.25
CA ARG A 111 8.12 1.95 -6.68
C ARG A 111 7.14 1.97 -7.86
N VAL A 112 7.29 1.06 -8.84
CA VAL A 112 6.34 0.91 -9.95
C VAL A 112 4.97 0.42 -9.47
N ALA A 113 4.92 -0.52 -8.52
CA ALA A 113 3.65 -0.99 -7.95
C ALA A 113 2.91 0.14 -7.20
N ILE A 114 3.65 0.97 -6.45
CA ILE A 114 3.12 2.19 -5.81
C ILE A 114 2.65 3.19 -6.87
N ALA A 115 3.47 3.47 -7.89
CA ALA A 115 3.11 4.36 -9.00
C ALA A 115 1.81 3.92 -9.69
N ARG A 116 1.66 2.62 -9.95
CA ARG A 116 0.45 2.07 -10.53
C ARG A 116 -0.79 2.34 -9.66
N ALA A 117 -0.67 2.19 -8.35
CA ALA A 117 -1.76 2.50 -7.43
C ALA A 117 -2.08 4.00 -7.44
N LEU A 118 -1.08 4.87 -7.41
CA LEU A 118 -1.25 6.32 -7.43
C LEU A 118 -1.83 6.85 -8.76
N ALA A 119 -1.66 6.14 -9.87
CA ALA A 119 -2.21 6.51 -11.18
C ALA A 119 -3.74 6.59 -11.19
N ALA A 120 -4.42 5.94 -10.26
CA ALA A 120 -5.88 6.04 -10.08
C ALA A 120 -6.32 7.29 -9.29
N ASP A 121 -5.38 8.07 -8.76
CA ASP A 121 -5.63 9.17 -7.82
C ASP A 121 -6.53 8.75 -6.63
N PRO A 122 -6.11 7.71 -5.86
CA PRO A 122 -6.94 7.11 -4.83
C PRO A 122 -7.02 7.96 -3.57
N LYS A 123 -8.10 7.79 -2.81
CA LYS A 123 -8.23 8.35 -1.46
C LYS A 123 -7.52 7.48 -0.42
N VAL A 124 -7.51 6.17 -0.65
CA VAL A 124 -6.90 5.19 0.24
C VAL A 124 -6.01 4.23 -0.56
N VAL A 125 -4.82 3.97 -0.08
CA VAL A 125 -3.96 2.89 -0.59
C VAL A 125 -3.75 1.86 0.50
N VAL A 126 -4.13 0.63 0.22
CA VAL A 126 -3.83 -0.54 1.05
C VAL A 126 -2.45 -1.05 0.67
N LEU A 127 -1.54 -1.10 1.63
CA LEU A 127 -0.16 -1.55 1.49
C LEU A 127 0.00 -2.84 2.31
N ASP A 128 -0.10 -3.99 1.64
CA ASP A 128 -0.07 -5.30 2.29
C ASP A 128 1.35 -5.87 2.22
N GLU A 129 2.06 -5.81 3.36
CA GLU A 129 3.47 -6.20 3.50
C GLU A 129 4.39 -5.62 2.41
N ALA A 130 4.08 -4.41 1.96
CA ALA A 130 4.67 -3.79 0.77
C ALA A 130 6.19 -3.54 0.85
N VAL A 131 6.81 -3.69 2.01
CA VAL A 131 8.26 -3.51 2.21
C VAL A 131 8.95 -4.75 2.80
N ALA A 132 8.21 -5.81 3.14
CA ALA A 132 8.73 -6.96 3.88
C ALA A 132 9.82 -7.76 3.13
N ALA A 133 9.79 -7.76 1.79
CA ALA A 133 10.75 -8.48 0.95
C ALA A 133 11.96 -7.64 0.53
N LEU A 134 12.10 -6.42 1.06
CA LEU A 134 13.17 -5.49 0.71
C LEU A 134 14.25 -5.47 1.80
N ASP A 135 15.49 -5.17 1.40
CA ASP A 135 16.55 -4.88 2.36
C ASP A 135 16.26 -3.59 3.16
N VAL A 136 16.84 -3.47 4.35
CA VAL A 136 16.56 -2.39 5.31
C VAL A 136 16.76 -1.00 4.71
N SER A 137 17.78 -0.82 3.85
CA SER A 137 18.08 0.48 3.27
C SER A 137 17.04 0.88 2.23
N ILE A 138 16.60 -0.05 1.40
CA ILE A 138 15.55 0.18 0.39
C ILE A 138 14.19 0.33 1.08
N GLN A 139 13.92 -0.44 2.14
CA GLN A 139 12.73 -0.31 2.97
C GLN A 139 12.59 1.12 3.52
N ALA A 140 13.66 1.67 4.13
CA ALA A 140 13.67 3.04 4.63
C ALA A 140 13.37 4.08 3.52
N GLN A 141 13.95 3.89 2.33
CA GLN A 141 13.68 4.76 1.18
C GLN A 141 12.22 4.71 0.72
N ILE A 142 11.59 3.53 0.73
CA ILE A 142 10.17 3.39 0.36
C ILE A 142 9.27 4.02 1.44
N LEU A 143 9.58 3.87 2.73
CA LEU A 143 8.81 4.48 3.80
C LEU A 143 8.88 6.02 3.76
N ASN A 144 10.05 6.59 3.51
CA ASN A 144 10.20 8.03 3.32
C ASN A 144 9.40 8.52 2.11
N LEU A 145 9.52 7.83 0.96
CA LEU A 145 8.73 8.12 -0.22
C LEU A 145 7.21 8.11 0.06
N LEU A 146 6.71 7.10 0.79
CA LEU A 146 5.30 7.02 1.15
C LEU A 146 4.88 8.18 2.06
N SER A 147 5.75 8.60 2.98
CA SER A 147 5.50 9.76 3.86
C SER A 147 5.41 11.06 3.05
N ASP A 148 6.31 11.28 2.08
CA ASP A 148 6.31 12.44 1.19
C ASP A 148 5.01 12.48 0.34
N ILE A 149 4.65 11.35 -0.27
CA ILE A 149 3.42 11.21 -1.05
C ILE A 149 2.17 11.47 -0.19
N LYS A 150 2.13 10.98 1.07
CA LYS A 150 1.04 11.23 2.00
C LYS A 150 0.86 12.72 2.24
N ALA A 151 1.94 13.44 2.45
CA ALA A 151 1.94 14.89 2.69
C ALA A 151 1.46 15.68 1.45
N GLU A 152 1.98 15.33 0.26
CA GLU A 152 1.70 16.05 -0.99
C GLU A 152 0.30 15.77 -1.53
N ARG A 153 -0.12 14.48 -1.56
CA ARG A 153 -1.36 14.05 -2.24
C ARG A 153 -2.54 13.84 -1.31
N LYS A 154 -2.38 14.02 0.01
CA LYS A 154 -3.42 13.81 1.03
C LYS A 154 -4.09 12.44 0.94
N VAL A 155 -3.32 11.42 0.56
CA VAL A 155 -3.77 10.02 0.50
C VAL A 155 -3.67 9.37 1.88
N SER A 156 -4.65 8.55 2.24
CA SER A 156 -4.61 7.75 3.47
C SER A 156 -4.02 6.37 3.18
N TYR A 157 -3.25 5.84 4.12
CA TYR A 157 -2.71 4.48 4.02
C TYR A 157 -3.37 3.55 5.04
N LEU A 158 -3.74 2.36 4.56
CA LEU A 158 -3.92 1.19 5.41
C LEU A 158 -2.67 0.32 5.25
N PHE A 159 -1.75 0.44 6.18
CA PHE A 159 -0.48 -0.26 6.14
C PHE A 159 -0.56 -1.56 6.97
N ILE A 160 -0.25 -2.70 6.34
CA ILE A 160 -0.24 -4.00 7.01
C ILE A 160 1.19 -4.48 7.06
N SER A 161 1.67 -4.79 8.26
CA SER A 161 3.01 -5.30 8.50
C SER A 161 3.05 -6.11 9.79
N HIS A 162 3.96 -7.06 9.84
CA HIS A 162 4.35 -7.73 11.07
C HIS A 162 5.57 -7.07 11.75
N ASP A 163 6.17 -6.06 11.13
CA ASP A 163 7.31 -5.31 11.66
C ASP A 163 6.83 -4.03 12.36
N LEU A 164 6.90 -4.02 13.69
CA LEU A 164 6.50 -2.87 14.51
C LEU A 164 7.40 -1.64 14.31
N ALA A 165 8.67 -1.80 13.91
CA ALA A 165 9.53 -0.66 13.61
C ALA A 165 9.03 0.09 12.38
N VAL A 166 8.61 -0.66 11.36
CA VAL A 166 7.97 -0.10 10.16
C VAL A 166 6.66 0.60 10.49
N VAL A 167 5.79 -0.07 11.27
CA VAL A 167 4.50 0.51 11.69
C VAL A 167 4.70 1.81 12.46
N ASN A 168 5.66 1.83 13.39
CA ASN A 168 5.97 3.04 14.18
C ASN A 168 6.45 4.23 13.32
N GLN A 169 7.13 3.93 12.20
CA GLN A 169 7.66 4.98 11.32
C GLN A 169 6.59 5.65 10.46
N ILE A 170 5.56 4.89 10.02
CA ILE A 170 4.63 5.37 8.98
C ILE A 170 3.21 5.62 9.46
N SER A 171 2.78 5.01 10.56
CA SER A 171 1.37 5.04 10.98
C SER A 171 1.11 5.95 12.17
N ASP A 172 0.02 6.71 12.10
CA ASP A 172 -0.47 7.56 13.18
C ASP A 172 -1.23 6.72 14.22
N ARG A 173 -1.98 5.72 13.75
CA ARG A 173 -2.77 4.78 14.58
C ARG A 173 -2.50 3.35 14.15
N MET A 174 -2.59 2.43 15.09
CA MET A 174 -2.43 1.00 14.83
C MET A 174 -3.54 0.15 15.46
N ILE A 175 -3.76 -0.99 14.84
CA ILE A 175 -4.62 -2.06 15.32
C ILE A 175 -3.76 -3.32 15.37
N VAL A 176 -3.74 -4.00 16.51
CA VAL A 176 -3.07 -5.29 16.66
C VAL A 176 -4.11 -6.40 16.58
N MET A 177 -3.84 -7.38 15.74
CA MET A 177 -4.72 -8.53 15.54
C MET A 177 -3.99 -9.82 15.92
N GLU A 178 -4.67 -10.69 16.65
CA GLU A 178 -4.23 -12.04 16.99
C GLU A 178 -5.37 -13.02 16.71
N ASN A 179 -5.11 -14.10 15.97
CA ASN A 179 -6.09 -15.13 15.62
C ASN A 179 -7.39 -14.57 15.01
N GLY A 180 -7.30 -13.49 14.21
CA GLY A 180 -8.44 -12.86 13.56
C GLY A 180 -9.23 -11.87 14.44
N GLN A 181 -8.84 -11.68 15.69
CA GLN A 181 -9.47 -10.75 16.62
C GLN A 181 -8.61 -9.51 16.82
N VAL A 182 -9.25 -8.35 16.98
CA VAL A 182 -8.58 -7.12 17.42
C VAL A 182 -8.32 -7.23 18.92
N VAL A 183 -7.04 -7.27 19.30
CA VAL A 183 -6.62 -7.42 20.71
C VAL A 183 -6.14 -6.10 21.31
N ASP A 184 -5.70 -5.16 20.47
CA ASP A 184 -5.25 -3.85 20.93
C ASP A 184 -5.43 -2.82 19.82
N GLN A 185 -5.72 -1.55 20.13
CA GLN A 185 -5.84 -0.47 19.14
C GLN A 185 -5.64 0.90 19.77
N GLY A 186 -5.07 1.84 19.01
CA GLY A 186 -4.89 3.19 19.52
C GLY A 186 -3.94 4.02 18.67
N ASP A 187 -3.51 5.13 19.23
CA ASP A 187 -2.39 5.93 18.74
C ASP A 187 -1.11 5.08 18.77
N THR A 188 -0.36 5.09 17.67
CA THR A 188 0.79 4.18 17.50
C THR A 188 1.85 4.39 18.56
N ALA A 189 2.23 5.64 18.82
CA ALA A 189 3.29 5.95 19.79
C ALA A 189 2.86 5.56 21.22
N THR A 190 1.63 5.86 21.60
CA THR A 190 1.05 5.52 22.90
C THR A 190 0.97 4.02 23.10
N LEU A 191 0.47 3.28 22.10
CA LEU A 191 0.29 1.84 22.17
C LEU A 191 1.63 1.11 22.25
N LEU A 192 2.63 1.57 21.52
CA LEU A 192 4.00 1.03 21.59
C LEU A 192 4.70 1.39 22.90
N ALA A 193 4.41 2.55 23.49
CA ALA A 193 4.96 2.92 24.80
C ALA A 193 4.35 2.09 25.93
N HIS A 194 3.03 1.89 25.91
CA HIS A 194 2.25 1.27 26.98
C HIS A 194 1.29 0.20 26.45
N PRO A 195 1.82 -0.92 25.88
CA PRO A 195 0.97 -1.97 25.33
C PRO A 195 0.15 -2.64 26.43
N THR A 196 -1.16 -2.76 26.20
CA THR A 196 -2.09 -3.30 27.21
C THR A 196 -2.23 -4.81 27.08
N HIS A 197 -2.28 -5.35 25.89
CA HIS A 197 -2.45 -6.78 25.64
C HIS A 197 -1.12 -7.56 25.73
N PRO A 198 -1.10 -8.79 26.30
CA PRO A 198 0.11 -9.62 26.38
C PRO A 198 0.79 -9.86 25.02
N TYR A 199 0.00 -10.10 23.98
CA TYR A 199 0.49 -10.30 22.63
C TYR A 199 1.22 -9.05 22.09
N THR A 200 0.66 -7.86 22.26
CA THR A 200 1.30 -6.59 21.88
C THR A 200 2.62 -6.37 22.63
N ARG A 201 2.64 -6.73 23.93
CA ARG A 201 3.87 -6.69 24.72
C ARG A 201 4.94 -7.65 24.18
N ALA A 202 4.53 -8.86 23.80
CA ALA A 202 5.45 -9.84 23.21
C ALA A 202 6.01 -9.38 21.87
N LEU A 203 5.16 -8.84 20.99
CA LEU A 203 5.59 -8.26 19.70
C LEU A 203 6.59 -7.12 19.91
N ARG A 204 6.30 -6.20 20.82
CA ARG A 204 7.21 -5.09 21.14
C ARG A 204 8.55 -5.59 21.69
N ALA A 205 8.55 -6.57 22.57
CA ALA A 205 9.76 -7.13 23.15
C ALA A 205 10.65 -7.85 22.11
N ALA A 206 10.09 -8.27 21.00
CA ALA A 206 10.81 -8.91 19.88
C ALA A 206 11.51 -7.87 18.96
N VAL A 207 11.16 -6.59 19.03
CA VAL A 207 11.80 -5.53 18.22
C VAL A 207 13.16 -5.19 18.82
N PRO A 208 14.27 -5.31 18.05
CA PRO A 208 15.59 -4.90 18.50
C PRO A 208 15.63 -3.41 18.86
N GLY A 209 16.16 -3.08 20.03
CA GLY A 209 16.32 -1.69 20.50
C GLY A 209 17.60 -1.53 21.35
N PRO A 210 17.90 -0.33 21.82
CA PRO A 210 19.06 -0.12 22.70
C PRO A 210 18.98 -1.06 23.91
N GLY A 211 19.99 -1.92 24.07
CA GLY A 211 20.04 -2.92 25.15
C GLY A 211 19.28 -4.23 24.90
N TRP A 212 18.68 -4.42 23.70
CA TRP A 212 18.03 -5.68 23.35
C TRP A 212 19.02 -6.85 23.34
N LYS A 213 18.65 -7.93 24.02
CA LYS A 213 19.37 -9.21 23.99
C LYS A 213 18.41 -10.30 23.50
N PRO A 214 18.82 -11.14 22.52
CA PRO A 214 18.02 -12.28 22.11
C PRO A 214 17.69 -13.14 23.33
N ARG A 215 16.43 -13.51 23.52
CA ARG A 215 16.09 -14.55 24.51
C ARG A 215 16.72 -15.85 24.00
N GLY A 216 17.73 -16.38 24.71
CA GLY A 216 18.30 -17.68 24.42
C GLY A 216 17.20 -18.74 24.34
N ARG A 217 17.40 -19.71 23.44
CA ARG A 217 16.58 -20.93 23.36
C ARG A 217 16.75 -21.75 24.61
#